data_0134235bf43bf0788c05c69b6f09d038
#
_entry.id   0134235bf43bf0788c05c69b6f09d038
#
_cell.length_a   1.000
_cell.length_b   1.000
_cell.length_c   1.000
_cell.angle_alpha   90.00
_cell.angle_beta   90.00
_cell.angle_gamma   90.00
#
_symmetry.space_group_name_H-M   'P 1'
#
loop_
_entity.id
_entity.type
_entity.pdbx_description
1 polymer ?
#
loop_
_entity_poly.entity_id
_entity_poly.type
_entity_poly.pdbx_seq_one_letter_code
_entity_poly.pdbx_strand_id
1 'polypeptide(L)'
;MSKNTFVLLLLACVGVYFGGVFMIPLMDIDAAQYASISREMLERNSFLQVFDLGKDYLDKPPMLFWLSAVSMKIFGIYDWAYRIPSLLFLGVALWATFKFAQLFYSTQVARLATIILASSQAFFLMAH
;
A
#
# COMPACT_ATOMS: atom_id res chain seq x y z
N MET A 1 -22.74 15.18 -4.67
CA MET A 1 -22.77 13.81 -4.10
C MET A 1 -23.14 13.89 -2.62
N SER A 2 -24.13 13.11 -2.16
CA SER A 2 -24.51 13.08 -0.75
C SER A 2 -23.39 12.49 0.12
N LYS A 3 -23.41 12.78 1.45
CA LYS A 3 -22.44 12.19 2.39
C LYS A 3 -22.53 10.66 2.41
N ASN A 4 -23.76 10.14 2.40
CA ASN A 4 -23.98 8.70 2.46
C ASN A 4 -23.49 7.98 1.19
N THR A 5 -23.76 8.54 0.01
CA THR A 5 -23.25 8.00 -1.26
C THR A 5 -21.71 7.99 -1.30
N PHE A 6 -21.07 9.06 -0.81
CA PHE A 6 -19.61 9.11 -0.70
C PHE A 6 -19.06 7.99 0.17
N VAL A 7 -19.62 7.81 1.37
CA VAL A 7 -19.16 6.79 2.31
C VAL A 7 -19.37 5.39 1.73
N LEU A 8 -20.51 5.11 1.10
CA LEU A 8 -20.78 3.82 0.46
C LEU A 8 -19.78 3.50 -0.66
N LEU A 9 -19.52 4.46 -1.55
CA LEU A 9 -18.55 4.27 -2.63
C LEU A 9 -17.13 4.09 -2.10
N LEU A 10 -16.74 4.86 -1.09
CA LEU A 10 -15.43 4.73 -0.47
C LEU A 10 -15.27 3.36 0.20
N LEU A 11 -16.27 2.90 0.93
CA LEU A 11 -16.28 1.56 1.54
C LEU A 11 -16.23 0.45 0.48
N ALA A 12 -16.93 0.62 -0.65
CA ALA A 12 -16.85 -0.33 -1.76
C ALA A 12 -15.42 -0.40 -2.34
N CYS A 13 -14.77 0.74 -2.58
CA CYS A 13 -13.37 0.77 -3.03
C CYS A 13 -12.45 0.10 -2.01
N VAL A 14 -12.57 0.46 -0.73
CA VAL A 14 -11.77 -0.15 0.34
C VAL A 14 -12.00 -1.66 0.41
N GLY A 15 -13.24 -2.12 0.28
CA GLY A 15 -13.57 -3.55 0.22
C GLY A 15 -12.88 -4.28 -0.94
N VAL A 16 -12.81 -3.66 -2.11
CA VAL A 16 -12.08 -4.22 -3.27
C VAL A 16 -10.58 -4.32 -2.97
N TYR A 17 -9.98 -3.30 -2.37
CA TYR A 17 -8.56 -3.34 -1.97
C TYR A 17 -8.29 -4.46 -0.96
N PHE A 18 -9.10 -4.57 0.08
CA PHE A 18 -8.94 -5.66 1.05
C PHE A 18 -9.16 -7.04 0.42
N GLY A 19 -10.16 -7.19 -0.44
CA GLY A 19 -10.38 -8.43 -1.19
C GLY A 19 -9.16 -8.81 -2.03
N GLY A 20 -8.58 -7.85 -2.75
CA GLY A 20 -7.38 -8.06 -3.54
C GLY A 20 -6.17 -8.51 -2.71
N VAL A 21 -5.96 -7.89 -1.55
CA VAL A 21 -4.83 -8.24 -0.66
C VAL A 21 -4.84 -9.70 -0.22
N PHE A 22 -6.02 -10.25 0.05
CA PHE A 22 -6.14 -11.63 0.52
C PHE A 22 -6.33 -12.66 -0.59
N MET A 23 -6.88 -12.26 -1.75
CA MET A 23 -7.22 -13.18 -2.83
C MET A 23 -6.17 -13.25 -3.93
N ILE A 24 -5.37 -12.19 -4.11
CA ILE A 24 -4.38 -12.12 -5.20
C ILE A 24 -3.00 -12.40 -4.60
N PRO A 25 -2.32 -13.49 -5.01
CA PRO A 25 -0.93 -13.74 -4.60
C PRO A 25 0.00 -12.67 -5.19
N LEU A 26 1.23 -12.57 -4.67
CA LEU A 26 2.26 -11.70 -5.24
C LEU A 26 2.68 -12.27 -6.61
N MET A 27 2.14 -11.69 -7.67
CA MET A 27 2.38 -12.14 -9.06
C MET A 27 3.36 -11.24 -9.82
N ASP A 28 3.56 -10.02 -9.35
CA ASP A 28 4.50 -9.09 -9.96
C ASP A 28 5.93 -9.47 -9.52
N ILE A 29 6.85 -9.52 -10.49
CA ILE A 29 8.26 -9.91 -10.28
C ILE A 29 8.89 -8.95 -9.25
N ASP A 30 8.65 -7.65 -9.37
CA ASP A 30 9.20 -6.63 -8.46
C ASP A 30 8.61 -6.77 -7.05
N ALA A 31 7.31 -6.98 -6.92
CA ALA A 31 6.66 -7.12 -5.62
C ALA A 31 7.12 -8.40 -4.90
N ALA A 32 7.27 -9.51 -5.62
CA ALA A 32 7.81 -10.76 -5.09
C ALA A 32 9.28 -10.61 -4.64
N GLN A 33 10.10 -9.91 -5.44
CA GLN A 33 11.48 -9.59 -5.09
C GLN A 33 11.56 -8.74 -3.82
N TYR A 34 10.76 -7.67 -3.73
CA TYR A 34 10.77 -6.79 -2.55
C TYR A 34 10.24 -7.47 -1.29
N ALA A 35 9.28 -8.38 -1.42
CA ALA A 35 8.84 -9.21 -0.31
C ALA A 35 9.95 -10.17 0.15
N SER A 36 10.69 -10.78 -0.78
CA SER A 36 11.85 -11.62 -0.49
C SER A 36 12.95 -10.85 0.22
N ILE A 37 13.29 -9.65 -0.25
CA ILE A 37 14.27 -8.75 0.38
C ILE A 37 13.84 -8.41 1.82
N SER A 38 12.57 -8.03 2.01
CA SER A 38 12.05 -7.69 3.33
C SER A 38 12.09 -8.87 4.30
N ARG A 39 11.83 -10.08 3.81
CA ARG A 39 11.96 -11.32 4.56
C ARG A 39 13.43 -11.62 4.89
N GLU A 40 14.33 -11.54 3.93
CA GLU A 40 15.77 -11.78 4.13
C GLU A 40 16.36 -10.79 5.15
N MET A 41 15.89 -9.55 5.16
CA MET A 41 16.24 -8.53 6.15
C MET A 41 15.90 -9.00 7.58
N LEU A 42 14.74 -9.63 7.77
CA LEU A 42 14.34 -10.20 9.07
C LEU A 42 15.18 -11.43 9.43
N GLU A 43 15.38 -12.36 8.50
CA GLU A 43 16.09 -13.60 8.72
C GLU A 43 17.57 -13.35 9.07
N ARG A 44 18.20 -12.36 8.42
CA ARG A 44 19.60 -11.97 8.68
C ARG A 44 19.77 -10.95 9.80
N ASN A 45 18.67 -10.37 10.28
CA ASN A 45 18.67 -9.24 11.22
C ASN A 45 19.53 -8.06 10.74
N SER A 46 19.57 -7.84 9.42
CA SER A 46 20.35 -6.78 8.76
C SER A 46 19.41 -5.73 8.15
N PHE A 47 19.28 -4.59 8.84
CA PHE A 47 18.36 -3.51 8.41
C PHE A 47 19.07 -2.39 7.67
N LEU A 48 20.37 -2.24 7.82
CA LEU A 48 21.17 -1.20 7.15
C LEU A 48 21.74 -1.69 5.81
N GLN A 49 22.18 -2.93 5.76
CA GLN A 49 22.64 -3.56 4.53
C GLN A 49 21.53 -4.45 3.99
N VAL A 50 21.06 -4.12 2.80
CA VAL A 50 19.96 -4.80 2.12
C VAL A 50 20.51 -5.90 1.22
N PHE A 51 19.95 -7.09 1.31
CA PHE A 51 20.33 -8.24 0.51
C PHE A 51 19.17 -8.73 -0.35
N ASP A 52 19.49 -9.22 -1.54
CA ASP A 52 18.58 -9.98 -2.40
C ASP A 52 19.27 -11.28 -2.81
N LEU A 53 18.73 -12.41 -2.38
CA LEU A 53 19.32 -13.75 -2.58
C LEU A 53 20.80 -13.81 -2.16
N GLY A 54 21.14 -13.19 -1.04
CA GLY A 54 22.48 -13.17 -0.46
C GLY A 54 23.47 -12.21 -1.09
N LYS A 55 23.06 -11.41 -2.07
CA LYS A 55 23.88 -10.36 -2.70
C LYS A 55 23.44 -8.98 -2.23
N ASP A 56 24.36 -8.03 -2.16
CA ASP A 56 24.04 -6.65 -1.82
C ASP A 56 23.05 -6.05 -2.84
N TYR A 57 21.97 -5.47 -2.34
CA TYR A 57 20.93 -4.82 -3.13
C TYR A 57 20.96 -3.31 -2.90
N LEU A 58 21.40 -2.55 -3.91
CA LEU A 58 21.60 -1.11 -3.82
C LEU A 58 20.71 -0.29 -4.77
N ASP A 59 19.77 -0.95 -5.47
CA ASP A 59 18.98 -0.30 -6.52
C ASP A 59 17.87 0.61 -5.98
N LYS A 60 17.34 0.33 -4.79
CA LYS A 60 16.20 1.06 -4.23
C LYS A 60 16.44 1.51 -2.79
N PRO A 61 15.86 2.66 -2.40
CA PRO A 61 15.88 3.12 -1.01
C PRO A 61 15.23 2.09 -0.06
N PRO A 62 15.80 1.85 1.13
CA PRO A 62 15.39 0.75 2.01
C PRO A 62 14.07 0.96 2.76
N MET A 63 13.44 2.12 2.67
CA MET A 63 12.26 2.47 3.47
C MET A 63 11.10 1.50 3.27
N LEU A 64 10.81 1.08 2.04
CA LEU A 64 9.77 0.09 1.75
C LEU A 64 10.09 -1.24 2.44
N PHE A 65 11.33 -1.70 2.34
CA PHE A 65 11.77 -2.97 2.93
C PHE A 65 11.69 -2.93 4.46
N TRP A 66 12.06 -1.82 5.10
CA TRP A 66 11.92 -1.65 6.55
C TRP A 66 10.48 -1.74 7.01
N LEU A 67 9.58 -1.03 6.34
CA LEU A 67 8.15 -1.03 6.70
C LEU A 67 7.52 -2.40 6.49
N SER A 68 7.84 -3.05 5.39
CA SER A 68 7.36 -4.40 5.09
C SER A 68 7.96 -5.44 6.04
N ALA A 69 9.25 -5.33 6.38
CA ALA A 69 9.87 -6.18 7.37
C ALA A 69 9.22 -6.01 8.76
N VAL A 70 8.97 -4.77 9.20
CA VAL A 70 8.26 -4.51 10.47
C VAL A 70 6.86 -5.13 10.44
N SER A 71 6.12 -4.95 9.35
CA SER A 71 4.80 -5.56 9.17
C SER A 71 4.87 -7.09 9.24
N MET A 72 5.79 -7.71 8.51
CA MET A 72 6.01 -9.16 8.55
C MET A 72 6.46 -9.66 9.92
N LYS A 73 7.22 -8.88 10.67
CA LYS A 73 7.62 -9.20 12.05
C LYS A 73 6.44 -9.27 13.01
N ILE A 74 5.45 -8.40 12.81
CA ILE A 74 4.26 -8.32 13.69
C ILE A 74 3.21 -9.36 13.31
N PHE A 75 2.93 -9.52 12.03
CA PHE A 75 1.82 -10.31 11.51
C PHE A 75 2.23 -11.68 10.95
N GLY A 76 3.52 -11.95 10.86
CA GLY A 76 4.06 -13.14 10.21
C GLY A 76 4.45 -12.91 8.76
N ILE A 77 5.23 -13.86 8.21
CA ILE A 77 5.75 -13.81 6.84
C ILE A 77 4.66 -14.31 5.89
N TYR A 78 3.76 -13.41 5.51
CA TYR A 78 2.65 -13.64 4.57
C TYR A 78 2.61 -12.55 3.51
N ASP A 79 2.12 -12.86 2.32
CA ASP A 79 1.97 -11.91 1.21
C ASP A 79 1.13 -10.68 1.60
N TRP A 80 0.04 -10.89 2.32
CA TRP A 80 -0.80 -9.80 2.80
C TRP A 80 -0.10 -8.91 3.84
N ALA A 81 0.78 -9.47 4.68
CA ALA A 81 1.52 -8.70 5.68
C ALA A 81 2.54 -7.75 5.00
N TYR A 82 3.16 -8.18 3.89
CA TYR A 82 4.00 -7.33 3.07
C TYR A 82 3.24 -6.10 2.54
N ARG A 83 1.97 -6.24 2.20
CA ARG A 83 1.14 -5.19 1.58
C ARG A 83 0.55 -4.18 2.56
N ILE A 84 0.52 -4.46 3.87
CA ILE A 84 -0.05 -3.56 4.89
C ILE A 84 0.52 -2.13 4.80
N PRO A 85 1.84 -1.90 4.73
CA PRO A 85 2.37 -0.55 4.60
C PRO A 85 1.83 0.21 3.40
N SER A 86 1.73 -0.44 2.23
CA SER A 86 1.16 0.16 1.02
C SER A 86 -0.29 0.58 1.21
N LEU A 87 -1.11 -0.26 1.86
CA LEU A 87 -2.50 0.08 2.20
C LEU A 87 -2.61 1.26 3.16
N LEU A 88 -1.72 1.35 4.15
CA LEU A 88 -1.69 2.49 5.08
C LEU A 88 -1.36 3.80 4.34
N PHE A 89 -0.35 3.79 3.47
CA PHE A 89 -0.01 4.97 2.66
C PHE A 89 -1.12 5.32 1.67
N LEU A 90 -1.81 4.34 1.11
CA LEU A 90 -3.01 4.54 0.30
C LEU A 90 -4.07 5.31 1.10
N GLY A 91 -4.37 4.89 2.33
CA GLY A 91 -5.31 5.57 3.21
C GLY A 91 -4.89 7.01 3.50
N VAL A 92 -3.61 7.25 3.79
CA VAL A 92 -3.06 8.60 3.99
C VAL A 92 -3.20 9.44 2.73
N ALA A 93 -2.92 8.88 1.54
CA ALA A 93 -3.04 9.60 0.28
C ALA A 93 -4.50 10.00 -0.02
N LEU A 94 -5.47 9.12 0.21
CA LEU A 94 -6.89 9.43 0.06
C LEU A 94 -7.34 10.52 1.05
N TRP A 95 -6.93 10.42 2.31
CA TRP A 95 -7.22 11.44 3.31
C TRP A 95 -6.59 12.78 2.96
N ALA A 96 -5.31 12.81 2.56
CA ALA A 96 -4.61 14.01 2.15
C ALA A 96 -5.27 14.66 0.93
N THR A 97 -5.64 13.87 -0.08
CA THR A 97 -6.36 14.34 -1.27
C THR A 97 -7.68 14.99 -0.90
N PHE A 98 -8.45 14.36 -0.01
CA PHE A 98 -9.71 14.92 0.47
C PHE A 98 -9.50 16.26 1.19
N LYS A 99 -8.55 16.30 2.13
CA LYS A 99 -8.24 17.52 2.90
C LYS A 99 -7.70 18.64 2.02
N PHE A 100 -6.75 18.32 1.14
CA PHE A 100 -6.19 19.30 0.20
C PHE A 100 -7.27 19.89 -0.72
N ALA A 101 -8.11 19.05 -1.31
CA ALA A 101 -9.20 19.51 -2.16
C ALA A 101 -10.23 20.36 -1.40
N GLN A 102 -10.46 20.10 -0.10
CA GLN A 102 -11.32 20.94 0.73
C GLN A 102 -10.77 22.35 0.99
N LEU A 103 -9.44 22.52 0.97
CA LEU A 103 -8.83 23.84 1.20
C LEU A 103 -9.06 24.80 0.02
N PHE A 104 -9.08 24.27 -1.19
CA PHE A 104 -9.14 25.08 -2.41
C PHE A 104 -10.49 24.99 -3.15
N TYR A 105 -11.31 23.99 -2.86
CA TYR A 105 -12.54 23.69 -3.57
C TYR A 105 -13.69 23.37 -2.60
N SER A 106 -14.86 23.12 -3.15
CA SER A 106 -16.02 22.70 -2.36
C SER A 106 -15.88 21.26 -1.86
N THR A 107 -16.57 20.94 -0.76
CA THR A 107 -16.65 19.57 -0.22
C THR A 107 -17.15 18.55 -1.25
N GLN A 108 -17.98 18.97 -2.21
CA GLN A 108 -18.44 18.08 -3.28
C GLN A 108 -17.31 17.70 -4.24
N VAL A 109 -16.46 18.67 -4.61
CA VAL A 109 -15.27 18.43 -5.44
C VAL A 109 -14.28 17.52 -4.69
N ALA A 110 -14.05 17.77 -3.39
CA ALA A 110 -13.18 16.95 -2.58
C ALA A 110 -13.64 15.48 -2.53
N ARG A 111 -14.94 15.23 -2.36
CA ARG A 111 -15.51 13.87 -2.39
C ARG A 111 -15.31 13.20 -3.74
N LEU A 112 -15.57 13.91 -4.84
CA LEU A 112 -15.39 13.37 -6.20
C LEU A 112 -13.93 13.05 -6.48
N ALA A 113 -13.00 13.96 -6.18
CA ALA A 113 -11.56 13.75 -6.37
C ALA A 113 -11.07 12.50 -5.60
N THR A 114 -11.51 12.34 -4.36
CA THR A 114 -11.13 11.18 -3.53
C THR A 114 -11.67 9.87 -4.11
N ILE A 115 -12.91 9.83 -4.60
CA ILE A 115 -13.48 8.62 -5.22
C ILE A 115 -12.78 8.31 -6.55
N ILE A 116 -12.51 9.30 -7.38
CA ILE A 116 -11.76 9.10 -8.64
C ILE A 116 -10.39 8.49 -8.35
N LEU A 117 -9.67 9.01 -7.36
CA LEU A 117 -8.39 8.46 -6.96
C LEU A 117 -8.53 7.03 -6.41
N ALA A 118 -9.48 6.80 -5.51
CA ALA A 118 -9.72 5.48 -4.91
C ALA A 118 -10.15 4.42 -5.94
N SER A 119 -10.85 4.79 -7.00
CA SER A 119 -11.29 3.87 -8.05
C SER A 119 -10.29 3.72 -9.19
N SER A 120 -9.14 4.41 -9.15
CA SER A 120 -8.17 4.34 -10.25
C SER A 120 -7.44 2.99 -10.26
N GLN A 121 -7.33 2.39 -11.43
CA GLN A 121 -6.63 1.11 -11.62
C GLN A 121 -5.15 1.21 -11.21
N ALA A 122 -4.48 2.32 -11.51
CA ALA A 122 -3.08 2.52 -11.13
C ALA A 122 -2.89 2.46 -9.62
N PHE A 123 -3.82 3.04 -8.85
CA PHE A 123 -3.77 3.05 -7.40
C PHE A 123 -4.02 1.65 -6.81
N PHE A 124 -4.92 0.88 -7.45
CA PHE A 124 -5.15 -0.52 -7.10
C PHE A 124 -3.90 -1.38 -7.34
N LEU A 125 -3.26 -1.25 -8.51
CA LEU A 125 -2.05 -2.01 -8.85
C LEU A 125 -0.86 -1.67 -7.94
N MET A 126 -0.72 -0.41 -7.50
CA MET A 126 0.33 -0.02 -6.55
C MET A 126 0.13 -0.58 -5.13
N ALA A 127 -1.07 -1.00 -4.79
CA ALA A 127 -1.39 -1.59 -3.48
C ALA A 127 -1.20 -3.11 -3.44
N HIS A 128 -1.04 -3.75 -4.60
CA HIS A 128 -0.98 -5.21 -4.77
C HIS A 128 0.30 -5.66 -5.42
#